data_405f5725cdd727d4f31ee2a304a4d951
#
_entry.id   405f5725cdd727d4f31ee2a304a4d951
#
_cell.length_a   1.000
_cell.length_b   1.000
_cell.length_c   1.000
_cell.angle_alpha   90.00
_cell.angle_beta   90.00
_cell.angle_gamma   90.00
#
_symmetry.space_group_name_H-M   'P 1'
#
loop_
_entity.id
_entity.type
_entity.pdbx_description
1 polymer ?
#
loop_
_entity_poly.entity_id
_entity_poly.type
_entity_poly.pdbx_seq_one_letter_code
_entity_poly.pdbx_strand_id
1 'polypeptide(L)'
;EFLKKYGIDIGDTEKLKELSYHCFLCGKCTEVCPIGIDGRDYILKLRRENVREAEGTFREKGYGMLLKEKKDYIYKNYRNATGKCILFPGCNFPSFYPKTMKKLVKLLKEHGIGVAYDCCGKPIAELGLEADEKRIIQRINDEFEKRGVEEVIMLCPNCYTFLKPYLKVKVTDIYAKLEELGIGEKNLESGKVFLPCPDREKREILASAERFVKGSLESVKGVQCCGLGGCAPVKEPEIAKHMASALAGEEKVYSYCASCSGNLTRGGCQNVRHLLTEILKTYEKPDVKKSMINRAKTKFT
;
A
#
# COMPACT_ATOMS: atom_id res chain seq x y z
N GLU A 1 5.65 8.86 30.82
CA GLU A 1 5.97 7.65 31.63
C GLU A 1 6.67 6.57 30.82
N PHE A 2 6.19 6.20 29.61
CA PHE A 2 6.80 5.17 28.76
C PHE A 2 8.26 5.51 28.40
N LEU A 3 8.52 6.70 27.86
CA LEU A 3 9.86 7.14 27.49
C LEU A 3 10.79 7.17 28.71
N LYS A 4 10.30 7.66 29.85
CA LYS A 4 11.04 7.69 31.11
C LYS A 4 11.40 6.28 31.60
N LYS A 5 10.47 5.31 31.47
CA LYS A 5 10.71 3.91 31.82
C LYS A 5 11.87 3.29 31.02
N TYR A 6 12.06 3.71 29.77
CA TYR A 6 13.15 3.24 28.90
C TYR A 6 14.36 4.18 28.88
N GLY A 7 14.43 5.16 29.82
CA GLY A 7 15.54 6.09 29.92
C GLY A 7 15.67 7.07 28.76
N ILE A 8 14.56 7.34 28.07
CA ILE A 8 14.53 8.27 26.91
C ILE A 8 14.03 9.62 27.39
N ASP A 9 14.87 10.64 27.29
CA ASP A 9 14.49 12.02 27.51
C ASP A 9 13.72 12.56 26.30
N ILE A 10 12.58 13.22 26.55
CA ILE A 10 11.81 13.93 25.50
C ILE A 10 12.63 15.06 24.87
N GLY A 11 13.58 15.63 25.60
CA GLY A 11 14.50 16.64 25.10
C GLY A 11 15.61 16.10 24.19
N ASP A 12 15.84 14.77 24.18
CA ASP A 12 16.81 14.15 23.30
C ASP A 12 16.24 13.97 21.88
N THR A 13 16.30 15.05 21.10
CA THR A 13 15.77 15.08 19.73
C THR A 13 16.46 14.12 18.79
N GLU A 14 17.77 13.85 18.96
CA GLU A 14 18.51 12.90 18.14
C GLU A 14 18.00 11.47 18.36
N LYS A 15 17.79 11.10 19.61
CA LYS A 15 17.20 9.81 19.96
C LYS A 15 15.78 9.65 19.47
N LEU A 16 14.97 10.70 19.52
CA LEU A 16 13.60 10.68 18.99
C LEU A 16 13.59 10.52 17.44
N LYS A 17 14.52 11.14 16.73
CA LYS A 17 14.69 10.98 15.29
C LYS A 17 15.06 9.54 14.93
N GLU A 18 16.03 8.93 15.62
CA GLU A 18 16.37 7.51 15.44
C GLU A 18 15.14 6.62 15.66
N LEU A 19 14.47 6.78 16.82
CA LEU A 19 13.29 5.99 17.19
C LEU A 19 12.12 6.16 16.22
N SER A 20 12.06 7.26 15.48
CA SER A 20 11.02 7.46 14.49
C SER A 20 11.00 6.34 13.42
N TYR A 21 12.16 5.74 13.09
CA TYR A 21 12.27 4.65 12.12
C TYR A 21 11.81 3.28 12.64
N HIS A 22 11.55 3.15 13.94
CA HIS A 22 10.95 1.97 14.55
C HIS A 22 9.41 1.96 14.43
N CYS A 23 8.82 3.07 14.00
CA CYS A 23 7.37 3.20 13.83
C CYS A 23 6.87 2.63 12.50
N PHE A 24 5.85 1.77 12.55
CA PHE A 24 5.20 1.19 11.36
C PHE A 24 4.28 2.16 10.59
N LEU A 25 4.10 3.39 11.05
CA LEU A 25 3.19 4.38 10.47
C LEU A 25 1.78 3.83 10.21
N CYS A 26 1.32 2.91 11.06
CA CYS A 26 0.06 2.21 10.88
C CYS A 26 -1.18 3.04 11.29
N GLY A 27 -0.99 4.17 12.00
CA GLY A 27 -2.06 5.07 12.42
C GLY A 27 -2.94 4.56 13.57
N LYS A 28 -2.55 3.45 14.25
CA LYS A 28 -3.36 2.97 15.38
C LYS A 28 -3.37 3.93 16.56
N CYS A 29 -2.24 4.60 16.82
CA CYS A 29 -2.15 5.64 17.84
C CYS A 29 -3.05 6.85 17.52
N THR A 30 -3.16 7.23 16.24
CA THR A 30 -4.07 8.30 15.78
C THR A 30 -5.53 7.90 16.00
N GLU A 31 -5.90 6.67 15.61
CA GLU A 31 -7.27 6.14 15.75
C GLU A 31 -7.77 6.15 17.21
N VAL A 32 -6.90 5.89 18.16
CA VAL A 32 -7.25 5.80 19.59
C VAL A 32 -6.91 7.05 20.39
N CYS A 33 -6.42 8.10 19.75
CA CYS A 33 -6.03 9.33 20.43
C CYS A 33 -7.26 10.14 20.86
N PRO A 34 -7.49 10.36 22.18
CA PRO A 34 -8.69 11.06 22.65
C PRO A 34 -8.69 12.56 22.31
N ILE A 35 -7.54 13.12 21.97
CA ILE A 35 -7.36 14.56 21.63
C ILE A 35 -7.02 14.77 20.15
N GLY A 36 -7.12 13.72 19.29
CA GLY A 36 -7.01 13.82 17.85
C GLY A 36 -5.60 14.08 17.30
N ILE A 37 -4.53 13.77 18.04
CA ILE A 37 -3.14 13.90 17.54
C ILE A 37 -2.90 12.85 16.45
N ASP A 38 -2.45 13.30 15.27
CA ASP A 38 -1.97 12.39 14.23
C ASP A 38 -0.50 11.98 14.53
N GLY A 39 -0.36 10.81 15.17
CA GLY A 39 0.95 10.25 15.49
C GLY A 39 1.77 9.87 14.25
N ARG A 40 1.13 9.57 13.10
CA ARG A 40 1.84 9.27 11.85
C ARG A 40 2.50 10.53 11.31
N ASP A 41 1.76 11.65 11.29
CA ASP A 41 2.27 12.94 10.82
C ASP A 41 3.45 13.40 11.69
N TYR A 42 3.32 13.26 13.00
CA TYR A 42 4.41 13.60 13.94
C TYR A 42 5.69 12.79 13.66
N ILE A 43 5.57 11.46 13.53
CA ILE A 43 6.71 10.58 13.21
C ILE A 43 7.32 10.93 11.85
N LEU A 44 6.48 11.22 10.86
CA LEU A 44 6.97 11.56 9.53
C LEU A 44 7.70 12.90 9.52
N LYS A 45 7.25 13.88 10.30
CA LYS A 45 7.97 15.15 10.51
C LYS A 45 9.36 14.93 11.10
N LEU A 46 9.50 14.08 12.12
CA LEU A 46 10.81 13.73 12.68
C LEU A 46 11.75 13.12 11.64
N ARG A 47 11.24 12.18 10.81
CA ARG A 47 12.04 11.58 9.73
C ARG A 47 12.47 12.61 8.68
N ARG A 48 11.58 13.51 8.30
CA ARG A 48 11.86 14.60 7.35
C ARG A 48 12.92 15.56 7.91
N GLU A 49 12.81 15.90 9.19
CA GLU A 49 13.78 16.73 9.87
C GLU A 49 15.16 16.06 9.92
N ASN A 50 15.23 14.79 10.29
CA ASN A 50 16.48 14.00 10.27
C ASN A 50 17.18 14.01 8.89
N VAL A 51 16.42 13.86 7.82
CA VAL A 51 16.97 13.94 6.45
C VAL A 51 17.38 15.37 6.09
N ARG A 52 16.63 16.38 6.50
CA ARG A 52 16.93 17.79 6.24
C ARG A 52 18.22 18.24 6.90
N GLU A 53 18.42 17.88 8.17
CA GLU A 53 19.66 18.19 8.92
C GLU A 53 20.88 17.44 8.34
N ALA A 54 20.63 16.32 7.69
CA ALA A 54 21.65 15.58 6.94
C ALA A 54 21.82 16.08 5.48
N GLU A 55 21.41 17.32 5.19
CA GLU A 55 21.50 17.94 3.86
C GLU A 55 20.88 17.09 2.74
N GLY A 56 19.75 16.43 3.04
CA GLY A 56 19.05 15.55 2.11
C GLY A 56 19.64 14.13 2.01
N THR A 57 20.69 13.83 2.78
CA THR A 57 21.34 12.52 2.79
C THR A 57 20.59 11.58 3.77
N PHE A 58 20.19 10.42 3.27
CA PHE A 58 19.59 9.39 4.12
C PHE A 58 20.69 8.55 4.81
N ARG A 59 20.79 8.64 6.13
CA ARG A 59 21.89 8.05 6.91
C ARG A 59 21.55 6.69 7.54
N GLU A 60 20.26 6.33 7.60
CA GLU A 60 19.83 5.08 8.24
C GLU A 60 20.29 3.83 7.47
N LYS A 61 20.84 2.86 8.20
CA LYS A 61 21.35 1.60 7.61
C LYS A 61 20.23 0.59 7.34
N GLY A 62 20.48 -0.32 6.40
CA GLY A 62 19.56 -1.43 6.08
C GLY A 62 18.57 -1.14 4.93
N TYR A 63 18.48 0.07 4.43
CA TYR A 63 17.51 0.49 3.41
C TYR A 63 18.02 0.52 1.97
N GLY A 64 19.28 0.12 1.74
CA GLY A 64 19.95 0.27 0.44
C GLY A 64 19.19 -0.39 -0.73
N MET A 65 18.66 -1.61 -0.56
CA MET A 65 17.87 -2.28 -1.60
C MET A 65 16.54 -1.56 -1.88
N LEU A 66 15.87 -1.06 -0.85
CA LEU A 66 14.63 -0.30 -0.99
C LEU A 66 14.89 1.00 -1.76
N LEU A 67 15.92 1.73 -1.39
CA LEU A 67 16.31 2.98 -2.05
C LEU A 67 16.63 2.73 -3.52
N LYS A 68 17.47 1.71 -3.82
CA LYS A 68 17.83 1.32 -5.19
C LYS A 68 16.59 0.96 -6.04
N GLU A 69 15.61 0.26 -5.46
CA GLU A 69 14.41 -0.13 -6.19
C GLU A 69 13.41 1.04 -6.34
N LYS A 70 13.24 1.90 -5.31
CA LYS A 70 12.06 2.79 -5.22
C LYS A 70 12.34 4.26 -5.48
N LYS A 71 13.56 4.77 -5.35
CA LYS A 71 13.88 6.19 -5.67
C LYS A 71 13.58 6.55 -7.12
N ASP A 72 13.90 5.64 -8.04
CA ASP A 72 13.45 5.68 -9.42
C ASP A 72 13.00 4.27 -9.81
N TYR A 73 11.73 3.96 -9.57
CA TYR A 73 11.24 2.59 -9.63
C TYR A 73 11.75 1.82 -10.86
N ILE A 74 12.64 0.86 -10.63
CA ILE A 74 13.41 0.19 -11.68
C ILE A 74 12.57 -0.69 -12.62
N TYR A 75 11.35 -1.04 -12.21
CA TYR A 75 10.39 -1.84 -12.98
C TYR A 75 9.25 -1.00 -13.56
N LYS A 76 9.39 0.34 -13.61
CA LYS A 76 8.36 1.21 -14.19
C LYS A 76 8.15 0.90 -15.68
N ASN A 77 6.89 0.91 -16.10
CA ASN A 77 6.52 0.61 -17.48
C ASN A 77 5.20 1.29 -17.83
N TYR A 78 5.26 2.23 -18.76
CA TYR A 78 4.12 3.00 -19.26
C TYR A 78 3.77 2.67 -20.72
N ARG A 79 4.35 1.60 -21.32
CA ARG A 79 4.14 1.26 -22.74
C ARG A 79 2.68 1.00 -23.08
N ASN A 80 1.96 0.40 -22.15
CA ASN A 80 0.54 0.05 -22.30
C ASN A 80 -0.39 1.04 -21.57
N ALA A 81 0.10 2.21 -21.16
CA ALA A 81 -0.71 3.28 -20.60
C ALA A 81 -1.37 4.08 -21.73
N THR A 82 -2.34 3.45 -22.40
CA THR A 82 -3.08 3.98 -23.54
C THR A 82 -4.51 4.31 -23.16
N GLY A 83 -5.11 5.29 -23.85
CA GLY A 83 -6.47 5.75 -23.54
C GLY A 83 -6.52 6.84 -22.47
N LYS A 84 -7.70 7.43 -22.29
CA LYS A 84 -7.95 8.49 -21.32
C LYS A 84 -8.06 7.98 -19.87
N CYS A 85 -8.36 6.70 -19.70
CA CYS A 85 -8.45 6.01 -18.41
C CYS A 85 -7.42 4.90 -18.36
N ILE A 86 -6.64 4.83 -17.28
CA ILE A 86 -5.62 3.81 -17.09
C ILE A 86 -5.69 3.16 -15.71
N LEU A 87 -5.29 1.89 -15.64
CA LEU A 87 -5.07 1.18 -14.40
C LEU A 87 -3.66 1.44 -13.86
N PHE A 88 -3.55 1.82 -12.58
CA PHE A 88 -2.30 1.91 -11.82
C PHE A 88 -2.36 0.87 -10.68
N PRO A 89 -1.85 -0.36 -10.89
CA PRO A 89 -1.96 -1.44 -9.91
C PRO A 89 -1.00 -1.28 -8.72
N GLY A 90 -0.06 -0.33 -8.80
CA GLY A 90 1.07 -0.25 -7.88
C GLY A 90 2.06 -1.40 -8.09
N CYS A 91 3.04 -1.52 -7.18
CA CYS A 91 4.13 -2.47 -7.31
C CYS A 91 3.83 -3.86 -6.70
N ASN A 92 2.93 -3.96 -5.72
CA ASN A 92 2.75 -5.19 -4.96
C ASN A 92 1.63 -6.10 -5.51
N PHE A 93 0.59 -5.56 -6.12
CA PHE A 93 -0.46 -6.41 -6.65
C PHE A 93 0.05 -7.34 -7.78
N PRO A 94 0.71 -6.86 -8.83
CA PRO A 94 1.29 -7.74 -9.85
C PRO A 94 2.38 -8.67 -9.30
N SER A 95 3.01 -8.27 -8.19
CA SER A 95 4.02 -9.05 -7.49
C SER A 95 3.45 -10.33 -6.85
N PHE A 96 2.31 -10.20 -6.16
CA PHE A 96 1.69 -11.30 -5.41
C PHE A 96 0.59 -12.03 -6.19
N TYR A 97 -0.06 -11.37 -7.15
CA TYR A 97 -1.23 -11.89 -7.86
C TYR A 97 -1.09 -11.76 -9.39
N PRO A 98 -0.05 -12.39 -10.00
CA PRO A 98 0.23 -12.21 -11.43
C PRO A 98 -0.88 -12.76 -12.34
N LYS A 99 -1.58 -13.84 -11.95
CA LYS A 99 -2.68 -14.40 -12.74
C LYS A 99 -3.91 -13.49 -12.74
N THR A 100 -4.27 -13.00 -11.54
CA THR A 100 -5.38 -12.05 -11.38
C THR A 100 -5.07 -10.75 -12.09
N MET A 101 -3.84 -10.26 -12.01
CA MET A 101 -3.39 -9.06 -12.74
C MET A 101 -3.57 -9.22 -14.25
N LYS A 102 -3.15 -10.37 -14.81
CA LYS A 102 -3.31 -10.66 -16.24
C LYS A 102 -4.79 -10.70 -16.67
N LYS A 103 -5.65 -11.32 -15.85
CA LYS A 103 -7.11 -11.35 -16.10
C LYS A 103 -7.70 -9.96 -16.05
N LEU A 104 -7.37 -9.17 -15.02
CA LEU A 104 -7.85 -7.81 -14.87
C LEU A 104 -7.47 -6.92 -16.06
N VAL A 105 -6.19 -6.92 -16.45
CA VAL A 105 -5.72 -6.14 -17.62
C VAL A 105 -6.47 -6.52 -18.89
N LYS A 106 -6.72 -7.83 -19.11
CA LYS A 106 -7.49 -8.27 -20.27
C LYS A 106 -8.91 -7.72 -20.26
N LEU A 107 -9.61 -7.82 -19.13
CA LEU A 107 -10.98 -7.32 -18.98
C LEU A 107 -11.06 -5.80 -19.18
N LEU A 108 -10.15 -5.05 -18.55
CA LEU A 108 -10.14 -3.58 -18.66
C LEU A 108 -9.77 -3.10 -20.08
N LYS A 109 -8.92 -3.86 -20.79
CA LYS A 109 -8.57 -3.56 -22.19
C LYS A 109 -9.79 -3.61 -23.12
N GLU A 110 -10.75 -4.48 -22.87
CA GLU A 110 -12.01 -4.57 -23.62
C GLU A 110 -12.86 -3.29 -23.47
N HIS A 111 -12.60 -2.49 -22.42
CA HIS A 111 -13.20 -1.18 -22.18
C HIS A 111 -12.27 0.00 -22.55
N GLY A 112 -11.22 -0.23 -23.32
CA GLY A 112 -10.27 0.81 -23.75
C GLY A 112 -9.37 1.36 -22.63
N ILE A 113 -9.25 0.63 -21.51
CA ILE A 113 -8.47 1.04 -20.34
C ILE A 113 -7.07 0.41 -20.42
N GLY A 114 -6.04 1.26 -20.49
CA GLY A 114 -4.65 0.86 -20.48
C GLY A 114 -4.10 0.54 -19.08
N VAL A 115 -2.80 0.25 -18.98
CA VAL A 115 -2.14 -0.04 -17.71
C VAL A 115 -0.77 0.61 -17.61
N ALA A 116 -0.50 1.26 -16.45
CA ALA A 116 0.80 1.80 -16.08
C ALA A 116 1.34 1.06 -14.85
N TYR A 117 2.50 0.46 -14.97
CA TYR A 117 3.19 -0.15 -13.83
C TYR A 117 4.21 0.84 -13.26
N ASP A 118 3.97 1.33 -12.05
CA ASP A 118 4.93 2.17 -11.33
C ASP A 118 4.75 2.01 -9.81
N CYS A 119 5.64 2.64 -9.06
CA CYS A 119 5.56 2.76 -7.61
C CYS A 119 5.08 4.17 -7.24
N CYS A 120 4.10 4.26 -6.36
CA CYS A 120 3.59 5.56 -5.89
C CYS A 120 4.62 6.42 -5.14
N GLY A 121 5.74 5.85 -4.69
CA GLY A 121 6.75 6.59 -3.93
C GLY A 121 6.52 6.62 -2.42
N LYS A 122 5.39 6.14 -1.92
CA LYS A 122 5.08 6.14 -0.48
C LYS A 122 6.21 5.58 0.40
N PRO A 123 6.92 4.47 0.07
CA PRO A 123 8.04 4.01 0.88
C PRO A 123 9.19 5.02 0.97
N ILE A 124 9.42 5.83 -0.05
CA ILE A 124 10.44 6.88 -0.08
C ILE A 124 9.99 8.08 0.79
N ALA A 125 8.73 8.48 0.66
CA ALA A 125 8.12 9.50 1.52
C ALA A 125 8.16 9.09 3.01
N GLU A 126 7.86 7.82 3.31
CA GLU A 126 7.92 7.26 4.66
C GLU A 126 9.35 7.25 5.27
N LEU A 127 10.40 7.30 4.46
CA LEU A 127 11.77 7.49 4.94
C LEU A 127 12.13 8.96 5.22
N GLY A 128 11.25 9.91 4.89
CA GLY A 128 11.50 11.36 5.07
C GLY A 128 12.19 12.02 3.88
N LEU A 129 12.34 11.34 2.74
CA LEU A 129 13.02 11.81 1.54
C LEU A 129 12.10 12.69 0.67
N GLU A 130 11.79 13.91 1.16
CA GLU A 130 10.82 14.83 0.54
C GLU A 130 11.16 15.21 -0.90
N ALA A 131 12.46 15.44 -1.21
CA ALA A 131 12.88 15.79 -2.56
C ALA A 131 12.60 14.65 -3.55
N ASP A 132 12.91 13.42 -3.15
CA ASP A 132 12.65 12.22 -3.96
C ASP A 132 11.14 11.95 -4.08
N GLU A 133 10.36 12.16 -2.99
CA GLU A 133 8.90 12.09 -3.00
C GLU A 133 8.31 13.03 -4.06
N LYS A 134 8.65 14.32 -4.01
CA LYS A 134 8.19 15.32 -4.97
C LYS A 134 8.56 14.95 -6.41
N ARG A 135 9.78 14.49 -6.63
CA ARG A 135 10.26 14.05 -7.95
C ARG A 135 9.47 12.86 -8.49
N ILE A 136 9.13 11.88 -7.64
CA ILE A 136 8.33 10.72 -8.05
C ILE A 136 6.91 11.15 -8.42
N ILE A 137 6.27 11.98 -7.61
CA ILE A 137 4.93 12.50 -7.86
C ILE A 137 4.90 13.32 -9.17
N GLN A 138 5.88 14.21 -9.37
CA GLN A 138 5.98 15.00 -10.59
C GLN A 138 6.14 14.10 -11.82
N ARG A 139 7.05 13.12 -11.79
CA ARG A 139 7.22 12.15 -12.87
C ARG A 139 5.92 11.43 -13.23
N ILE A 140 5.13 11.01 -12.25
CA ILE A 140 3.84 10.33 -12.50
C ILE A 140 2.86 11.28 -13.19
N ASN A 141 2.76 12.53 -12.74
CA ASN A 141 1.92 13.54 -13.39
C ASN A 141 2.37 13.83 -14.83
N ASP A 142 3.67 13.97 -15.08
CA ASP A 142 4.24 14.21 -16.41
C ASP A 142 3.95 13.03 -17.35
N GLU A 143 4.07 11.80 -16.87
CA GLU A 143 3.76 10.60 -17.64
C GLU A 143 2.26 10.50 -17.99
N PHE A 144 1.37 10.94 -17.10
CA PHE A 144 -0.07 10.98 -17.35
C PHE A 144 -0.42 12.09 -18.33
N GLU A 145 0.09 13.29 -18.13
CA GLU A 145 -0.09 14.44 -19.02
C GLU A 145 0.38 14.14 -20.44
N LYS A 146 1.59 13.61 -20.60
CA LYS A 146 2.17 13.20 -21.90
C LYS A 146 1.28 12.22 -22.67
N ARG A 147 0.48 11.42 -21.97
CA ARG A 147 -0.40 10.40 -22.57
C ARG A 147 -1.87 10.81 -22.65
N GLY A 148 -2.19 12.01 -22.24
CA GLY A 148 -3.58 12.51 -22.23
C GLY A 148 -4.49 11.70 -21.28
N VAL A 149 -3.95 11.22 -20.16
CA VAL A 149 -4.73 10.52 -19.14
C VAL A 149 -5.64 11.51 -18.42
N GLU A 150 -6.93 11.21 -18.32
CA GLU A 150 -7.92 12.01 -17.60
C GLU A 150 -8.38 11.33 -16.30
N GLU A 151 -8.32 10.00 -16.26
CA GLU A 151 -8.68 9.20 -15.08
C GLU A 151 -7.66 8.10 -14.82
N VAL A 152 -7.30 7.90 -13.54
CA VAL A 152 -6.48 6.78 -13.10
C VAL A 152 -7.22 5.91 -12.10
N ILE A 153 -7.24 4.60 -12.36
CA ILE A 153 -7.82 3.59 -11.49
C ILE A 153 -6.73 3.05 -10.56
N MET A 154 -6.85 3.28 -9.28
CA MET A 154 -5.91 2.80 -8.27
C MET A 154 -6.36 1.46 -7.69
N LEU A 155 -5.51 0.44 -7.81
CA LEU A 155 -5.81 -0.87 -7.23
C LEU A 155 -5.32 -0.99 -5.79
N CYS A 156 -4.20 -0.35 -5.46
CA CYS A 156 -3.58 -0.44 -4.14
C CYS A 156 -4.07 0.69 -3.22
N PRO A 157 -4.61 0.39 -2.01
CA PRO A 157 -5.03 1.42 -1.07
C PRO A 157 -3.92 2.41 -0.69
N ASN A 158 -2.66 1.94 -0.58
CA ASN A 158 -1.54 2.84 -0.32
C ASN A 158 -1.31 3.83 -1.48
N CYS A 159 -1.42 3.37 -2.73
CA CYS A 159 -1.28 4.25 -3.89
C CYS A 159 -2.45 5.25 -3.97
N TYR A 160 -3.67 4.79 -3.75
CA TYR A 160 -4.88 5.61 -3.75
C TYR A 160 -4.78 6.77 -2.74
N THR A 161 -4.60 6.44 -1.47
CA THR A 161 -4.58 7.44 -0.40
C THR A 161 -3.37 8.39 -0.52
N PHE A 162 -2.20 7.85 -0.89
CA PHE A 162 -0.98 8.64 -0.98
C PHE A 162 -0.95 9.58 -2.18
N LEU A 163 -1.35 9.11 -3.38
CA LEU A 163 -1.27 9.90 -4.60
C LEU A 163 -2.48 10.80 -4.86
N LYS A 164 -3.68 10.43 -4.39
CA LYS A 164 -4.93 11.16 -4.64
C LYS A 164 -4.83 12.68 -4.42
N PRO A 165 -4.15 13.19 -3.37
CA PRO A 165 -4.04 14.64 -3.15
C PRO A 165 -3.11 15.37 -4.15
N TYR A 166 -2.27 14.65 -4.88
CA TYR A 166 -1.20 15.22 -5.70
C TYR A 166 -1.39 15.03 -7.20
N LEU A 167 -2.27 14.13 -7.61
CA LEU A 167 -2.51 13.86 -9.03
C LEU A 167 -3.46 14.89 -9.63
N LYS A 168 -3.15 15.33 -10.85
CA LYS A 168 -3.92 16.29 -11.62
C LYS A 168 -5.09 15.68 -12.39
N VAL A 169 -5.25 14.36 -12.32
CA VAL A 169 -6.27 13.57 -12.99
C VAL A 169 -7.29 13.03 -11.99
N LYS A 170 -8.47 12.65 -12.46
CA LYS A 170 -9.47 11.96 -11.61
C LYS A 170 -8.90 10.66 -11.08
N VAL A 171 -9.04 10.43 -9.77
CA VAL A 171 -8.58 9.20 -9.11
C VAL A 171 -9.78 8.39 -8.65
N THR A 172 -9.90 7.16 -9.16
CA THR A 172 -10.97 6.21 -8.82
C THR A 172 -10.35 4.94 -8.25
N ASP A 173 -10.97 4.31 -7.25
CA ASP A 173 -10.54 3.01 -6.78
C ASP A 173 -11.01 1.89 -7.71
N ILE A 174 -10.34 0.75 -7.68
CA ILE A 174 -10.63 -0.38 -8.57
C ILE A 174 -12.04 -0.93 -8.39
N TYR A 175 -12.57 -0.97 -7.17
CA TYR A 175 -13.89 -1.56 -6.91
C TYR A 175 -14.99 -0.67 -7.46
N ALA A 176 -14.93 0.64 -7.25
CA ALA A 176 -15.85 1.58 -7.85
C ALA A 176 -15.85 1.50 -9.38
N LYS A 177 -14.67 1.35 -10.01
CA LYS A 177 -14.58 1.21 -11.47
C LYS A 177 -15.13 -0.12 -11.96
N LEU A 178 -14.88 -1.22 -11.29
CA LEU A 178 -15.44 -2.52 -11.65
C LEU A 178 -16.97 -2.53 -11.55
N GLU A 179 -17.54 -1.87 -10.55
CA GLU A 179 -18.98 -1.69 -10.43
C GLU A 179 -19.54 -0.87 -11.57
N GLU A 180 -18.93 0.26 -11.89
CA GLU A 180 -19.30 1.15 -13.02
C GLU A 180 -19.34 0.35 -14.35
N LEU A 181 -18.37 -0.53 -14.56
CA LEU A 181 -18.25 -1.36 -15.76
C LEU A 181 -19.10 -2.65 -15.75
N GLY A 182 -19.77 -2.95 -14.64
CA GLY A 182 -20.52 -4.20 -14.48
C GLY A 182 -19.63 -5.46 -14.44
N ILE A 183 -18.36 -5.33 -14.06
CA ILE A 183 -17.39 -6.43 -14.04
C ILE A 183 -17.30 -7.02 -12.64
N GLY A 184 -17.36 -8.36 -12.55
CA GLY A 184 -17.08 -9.11 -11.34
C GLY A 184 -18.31 -9.72 -10.66
N GLU A 185 -18.06 -10.65 -9.73
CA GLU A 185 -19.08 -11.32 -8.93
C GLU A 185 -19.59 -10.39 -7.83
N LYS A 186 -20.87 -10.15 -7.75
CA LYS A 186 -21.52 -9.25 -6.76
C LYS A 186 -22.11 -9.98 -5.54
N ASN A 187 -21.95 -11.29 -5.44
CA ASN A 187 -22.57 -12.10 -4.38
C ASN A 187 -21.54 -12.81 -3.50
N LEU A 188 -20.41 -12.14 -3.22
CA LEU A 188 -19.45 -12.70 -2.28
C LEU A 188 -20.06 -12.82 -0.87
N GLU A 189 -19.70 -13.88 -0.17
CA GLU A 189 -20.15 -14.08 1.21
C GLU A 189 -19.62 -12.97 2.14
N SER A 190 -20.45 -12.60 3.11
CA SER A 190 -20.02 -11.77 4.25
C SER A 190 -18.88 -12.44 5.02
N GLY A 191 -18.16 -11.69 5.82
CA GLY A 191 -17.08 -12.24 6.62
C GLY A 191 -16.16 -11.19 7.24
N LYS A 192 -15.07 -11.66 7.84
CA LYS A 192 -14.07 -10.80 8.44
C LYS A 192 -13.19 -10.13 7.36
N VAL A 193 -12.84 -8.87 7.58
CA VAL A 193 -11.92 -8.13 6.71
C VAL A 193 -10.79 -7.49 7.51
N PHE A 194 -9.57 -7.65 7.01
CA PHE A 194 -8.41 -6.92 7.52
C PHE A 194 -8.34 -5.55 6.85
N LEU A 195 -8.51 -4.48 7.64
CA LEU A 195 -8.45 -3.10 7.16
C LEU A 195 -7.01 -2.67 6.92
N PRO A 196 -6.64 -2.29 5.67
CA PRO A 196 -5.35 -1.66 5.41
C PRO A 196 -5.22 -0.30 6.09
N CYS A 197 -4.02 0.00 6.61
CA CYS A 197 -3.74 1.24 7.33
C CYS A 197 -4.18 2.52 6.60
N PRO A 198 -3.99 2.67 5.25
CA PRO A 198 -4.36 3.90 4.56
C PRO A 198 -5.88 4.13 4.43
N ASP A 199 -6.70 3.08 4.58
CA ASP A 199 -8.17 3.19 4.47
C ASP A 199 -8.88 3.02 5.83
N ARG A 200 -8.12 2.95 6.91
CA ARG A 200 -8.63 2.67 8.27
C ARG A 200 -9.63 3.70 8.76
N GLU A 201 -9.39 4.97 8.50
CA GLU A 201 -10.21 6.07 9.00
C GLU A 201 -11.44 6.32 8.11
N LYS A 202 -11.19 6.54 6.83
CA LYS A 202 -12.23 6.98 5.88
C LYS A 202 -13.04 5.83 5.30
N ARG A 203 -12.46 4.62 5.20
CA ARG A 203 -13.09 3.42 4.65
C ARG A 203 -13.67 3.60 3.25
N GLU A 204 -13.15 4.54 2.46
CA GLU A 204 -13.63 4.84 1.11
C GLU A 204 -13.56 3.62 0.18
N ILE A 205 -12.41 2.92 0.20
CA ILE A 205 -12.19 1.74 -0.63
C ILE A 205 -12.98 0.55 -0.11
N LEU A 206 -13.10 0.40 1.21
CA LEU A 206 -13.94 -0.63 1.81
C LEU A 206 -15.38 -0.49 1.37
N ALA A 207 -15.96 0.72 1.44
CA ALA A 207 -17.33 0.99 1.02
C ALA A 207 -17.58 0.63 -0.46
N SER A 208 -16.60 0.89 -1.35
CA SER A 208 -16.69 0.45 -2.75
C SER A 208 -16.61 -1.08 -2.88
N ALA A 209 -15.74 -1.73 -2.09
CA ALA A 209 -15.56 -3.18 -2.13
C ALA A 209 -16.76 -3.95 -1.56
N GLU A 210 -17.45 -3.40 -0.56
CA GLU A 210 -18.64 -4.00 0.05
C GLU A 210 -19.81 -4.15 -0.92
N ARG A 211 -19.85 -3.37 -2.00
CA ARG A 211 -20.87 -3.49 -3.06
C ARG A 211 -20.80 -4.83 -3.82
N PHE A 212 -19.72 -5.58 -3.67
CA PHE A 212 -19.54 -6.91 -4.22
C PHE A 212 -19.87 -8.03 -3.22
N VAL A 213 -20.24 -7.69 -1.98
CA VAL A 213 -20.48 -8.63 -0.88
C VAL A 213 -21.98 -8.68 -0.57
N LYS A 214 -22.51 -9.89 -0.42
CA LYS A 214 -23.89 -10.09 0.07
C LYS A 214 -23.88 -9.97 1.60
N GLY A 215 -24.27 -8.83 2.12
CA GLY A 215 -24.20 -8.52 3.54
C GLY A 215 -23.09 -7.52 3.86
N SER A 216 -22.33 -7.73 4.93
CA SER A 216 -21.31 -6.82 5.42
C SER A 216 -19.95 -7.49 5.64
N LEU A 217 -18.91 -6.66 5.65
CA LEU A 217 -17.56 -7.06 6.03
C LEU A 217 -17.23 -6.52 7.43
N GLU A 218 -17.02 -7.42 8.38
CA GLU A 218 -16.66 -7.05 9.74
C GLU A 218 -15.14 -6.89 9.89
N SER A 219 -14.70 -5.75 10.40
CA SER A 219 -13.28 -5.51 10.66
C SER A 219 -12.73 -6.47 11.71
N VAL A 220 -11.60 -7.11 11.43
CA VAL A 220 -10.89 -7.94 12.41
C VAL A 220 -10.48 -7.07 13.59
N LYS A 221 -10.84 -7.53 14.82
CA LYS A 221 -10.49 -6.86 16.07
C LYS A 221 -9.14 -7.35 16.60
N GLY A 222 -8.47 -6.53 17.40
CA GLY A 222 -7.22 -6.89 18.08
C GLY A 222 -5.97 -6.91 17.22
N VAL A 223 -6.06 -6.73 15.90
CA VAL A 223 -4.90 -6.70 15.00
C VAL A 223 -4.53 -5.26 14.63
N GLN A 224 -3.33 -4.87 15.02
CA GLN A 224 -2.85 -3.51 14.84
C GLN A 224 -2.45 -3.20 13.40
N CYS A 225 -1.62 -4.06 12.79
CA CYS A 225 -0.97 -3.83 11.50
C CYS A 225 -0.58 -5.17 10.85
N CYS A 226 -0.37 -5.18 9.54
CA CYS A 226 0.22 -6.33 8.85
C CYS A 226 1.75 -6.46 9.03
N GLY A 227 2.40 -5.52 9.71
CA GLY A 227 3.83 -5.54 9.98
C GLY A 227 4.73 -5.09 8.81
N LEU A 228 4.21 -4.47 7.74
CA LEU A 228 5.03 -4.08 6.58
C LEU A 228 5.22 -2.56 6.43
N GLY A 229 4.42 -1.76 7.12
CA GLY A 229 4.39 -0.30 6.95
C GLY A 229 5.60 0.43 7.51
N GLY A 230 5.74 1.71 7.15
CA GLY A 230 6.71 2.64 7.71
C GLY A 230 8.18 2.30 7.49
N CYS A 231 8.47 1.29 6.66
CA CYS A 231 9.83 0.73 6.51
C CYS A 231 10.45 0.21 7.82
N ALA A 232 9.64 0.12 8.89
CA ALA A 232 10.05 -0.32 10.23
C ALA A 232 10.54 -1.79 10.33
N PRO A 233 10.15 -2.75 9.46
CA PRO A 233 10.67 -4.12 9.54
C PRO A 233 12.20 -4.24 9.50
N VAL A 234 12.90 -3.23 8.99
CA VAL A 234 14.38 -3.17 8.99
C VAL A 234 14.92 -2.99 10.42
N LYS A 235 14.24 -2.19 11.23
CA LYS A 235 14.61 -1.89 12.63
C LYS A 235 13.94 -2.84 13.62
N GLU A 236 12.72 -3.32 13.30
CA GLU A 236 11.88 -4.13 14.19
C GLU A 236 11.42 -5.44 13.52
N PRO A 237 12.34 -6.33 13.14
CA PRO A 237 12.00 -7.56 12.40
C PRO A 237 11.11 -8.51 13.22
N GLU A 238 11.34 -8.65 14.54
CA GLU A 238 10.55 -9.55 15.38
C GLU A 238 9.12 -9.03 15.61
N ILE A 239 8.95 -7.72 15.82
CA ILE A 239 7.64 -7.10 15.92
C ILE A 239 6.89 -7.22 14.58
N ALA A 240 7.57 -7.00 13.47
CA ALA A 240 7.01 -7.17 12.13
C ALA A 240 6.53 -8.61 11.88
N LYS A 241 7.33 -9.61 12.30
CA LYS A 241 6.98 -11.04 12.22
C LYS A 241 5.77 -11.38 13.09
N HIS A 242 5.74 -10.89 14.33
CA HIS A 242 4.60 -11.07 15.23
C HIS A 242 3.32 -10.48 14.63
N MET A 243 3.37 -9.24 14.12
CA MET A 243 2.22 -8.63 13.44
C MET A 243 1.78 -9.41 12.19
N ALA A 244 2.72 -9.95 11.42
CA ALA A 244 2.43 -10.74 10.22
C ALA A 244 1.73 -12.06 10.53
N SER A 245 1.93 -12.64 11.71
CA SER A 245 1.28 -13.88 12.14
C SER A 245 -0.05 -13.68 12.88
N ALA A 246 -0.48 -12.44 13.08
CA ALA A 246 -1.63 -12.11 13.94
C ALA A 246 -2.98 -12.74 13.52
N LEU A 247 -3.10 -13.21 12.28
CA LEU A 247 -4.29 -13.86 11.73
C LEU A 247 -4.08 -15.36 11.45
N ALA A 248 -3.05 -16.00 12.01
CA ALA A 248 -2.72 -17.39 11.69
C ALA A 248 -3.81 -18.39 12.07
N GLY A 249 -4.63 -18.09 13.08
CA GLY A 249 -5.74 -18.93 13.56
C GLY A 249 -7.10 -18.64 12.94
N GLU A 250 -7.20 -17.65 12.05
CA GLU A 250 -8.47 -17.28 11.43
C GLU A 250 -8.83 -18.22 10.27
N GLU A 251 -10.11 -18.61 10.17
CA GLU A 251 -10.58 -19.52 9.11
C GLU A 251 -10.56 -18.85 7.73
N LYS A 252 -11.10 -17.62 7.62
CA LYS A 252 -11.16 -16.84 6.39
C LYS A 252 -11.16 -15.36 6.71
N VAL A 253 -10.20 -14.63 6.14
CA VAL A 253 -10.15 -13.18 6.28
C VAL A 253 -9.96 -12.55 4.91
N TYR A 254 -10.82 -11.63 4.56
CA TYR A 254 -10.65 -10.81 3.37
C TYR A 254 -9.61 -9.71 3.58
N SER A 255 -8.93 -9.34 2.52
CA SER A 255 -8.08 -8.15 2.46
C SER A 255 -8.23 -7.53 1.06
N TYR A 256 -8.10 -6.23 0.96
CA TYR A 256 -8.08 -5.52 -0.33
C TYR A 256 -6.76 -4.79 -0.57
N CYS A 257 -5.72 -5.16 0.17
CA CYS A 257 -4.36 -4.66 0.01
C CYS A 257 -3.39 -5.82 -0.23
N ALA A 258 -2.78 -5.87 -1.42
CA ALA A 258 -1.83 -6.92 -1.78
C ALA A 258 -0.58 -6.94 -0.88
N SER A 259 -0.14 -5.79 -0.37
CA SER A 259 0.96 -5.71 0.61
C SER A 259 0.60 -6.40 1.91
N CYS A 260 -0.63 -6.16 2.40
CA CYS A 260 -1.12 -6.78 3.64
C CYS A 260 -1.29 -8.29 3.47
N SER A 261 -2.03 -8.73 2.45
CA SER A 261 -2.27 -10.16 2.23
C SER A 261 -0.97 -10.93 1.97
N GLY A 262 -0.04 -10.36 1.20
CA GLY A 262 1.27 -10.96 0.97
C GLY A 262 2.10 -11.11 2.24
N ASN A 263 2.12 -10.10 3.11
CA ASN A 263 2.91 -10.16 4.34
C ASN A 263 2.26 -11.07 5.40
N LEU A 264 0.95 -11.00 5.58
CA LEU A 264 0.21 -11.91 6.45
C LEU A 264 0.40 -13.37 6.03
N THR A 265 0.39 -13.66 4.71
CA THR A 265 0.66 -15.02 4.20
C THR A 265 2.10 -15.46 4.49
N ARG A 266 3.10 -14.56 4.39
CA ARG A 266 4.49 -14.85 4.83
C ARG A 266 4.56 -15.15 6.32
N GLY A 267 3.77 -14.49 7.14
CA GLY A 267 3.63 -14.73 8.58
C GLY A 267 2.87 -16.00 8.97
N GLY A 268 2.41 -16.81 7.98
CA GLY A 268 1.71 -18.05 8.24
C GLY A 268 0.17 -17.99 8.13
N CYS A 269 -0.41 -16.83 7.83
CA CYS A 269 -1.86 -16.67 7.67
C CYS A 269 -2.33 -17.24 6.31
N GLN A 270 -2.65 -18.53 6.26
CA GLN A 270 -2.94 -19.24 5.01
C GLN A 270 -4.32 -18.93 4.40
N ASN A 271 -5.23 -18.38 5.20
CA ASN A 271 -6.63 -18.16 4.84
C ASN A 271 -6.97 -16.70 4.53
N VAL A 272 -5.96 -15.85 4.32
CA VAL A 272 -6.17 -14.49 3.84
C VAL A 272 -6.49 -14.54 2.34
N ARG A 273 -7.62 -13.92 1.95
CA ARG A 273 -8.10 -13.83 0.57
C ARG A 273 -8.14 -12.37 0.13
N HIS A 274 -7.57 -12.07 -1.02
CA HIS A 274 -7.70 -10.73 -1.57
C HIS A 274 -9.04 -10.59 -2.28
N LEU A 275 -9.88 -9.61 -1.88
CA LEU A 275 -11.24 -9.44 -2.42
C LEU A 275 -11.28 -9.45 -3.96
N LEU A 276 -10.33 -8.79 -4.60
CA LEU A 276 -10.29 -8.76 -6.07
C LEU A 276 -10.10 -10.15 -6.70
N THR A 277 -9.43 -11.10 -6.02
CA THR A 277 -9.28 -12.48 -6.52
C THR A 277 -10.58 -13.26 -6.46
N GLU A 278 -11.42 -12.97 -5.47
CA GLU A 278 -12.76 -13.55 -5.33
C GLU A 278 -13.73 -12.91 -6.34
N ILE A 279 -13.76 -11.58 -6.43
CA ILE A 279 -14.59 -10.84 -7.38
C ILE A 279 -14.32 -11.28 -8.82
N LEU A 280 -13.07 -11.50 -9.18
CA LEU A 280 -12.68 -11.94 -10.52
C LEU A 280 -12.65 -13.48 -10.66
N LYS A 281 -13.05 -14.25 -9.65
CA LYS A 281 -13.07 -15.74 -9.66
C LYS A 281 -11.74 -16.35 -10.08
N THR A 282 -10.64 -15.77 -9.66
CA THR A 282 -9.30 -16.34 -9.87
C THR A 282 -8.85 -17.17 -8.69
N TYR A 283 -9.37 -16.87 -7.50
CA TYR A 283 -9.06 -17.53 -6.22
C TYR A 283 -7.56 -17.67 -5.98
N GLU A 284 -6.78 -16.77 -6.58
CA GLU A 284 -5.32 -16.80 -6.52
C GLU A 284 -4.86 -16.47 -5.10
N LYS A 285 -4.01 -17.33 -4.55
CA LYS A 285 -3.30 -17.04 -3.30
C LYS A 285 -2.05 -16.19 -3.58
N PRO A 286 -1.57 -15.39 -2.60
CA PRO A 286 -0.38 -14.57 -2.81
C PRO A 286 0.85 -15.43 -3.14
N ASP A 287 1.48 -15.18 -4.27
CA ASP A 287 2.75 -15.82 -4.64
C ASP A 287 3.93 -15.17 -3.89
N VAL A 288 4.09 -15.54 -2.64
CA VAL A 288 5.13 -14.96 -1.78
C VAL A 288 6.54 -15.39 -2.18
N LYS A 289 6.70 -16.56 -2.81
CA LYS A 289 8.01 -17.12 -3.22
C LYS A 289 8.57 -16.42 -4.44
N LYS A 290 7.73 -16.14 -5.45
CA LYS A 290 8.14 -15.55 -6.73
C LYS A 290 7.81 -14.05 -6.82
N SER A 291 7.43 -13.41 -5.72
CA SER A 291 6.93 -12.03 -5.72
C SER A 291 7.91 -11.02 -6.35
N MET A 292 9.21 -11.15 -6.12
CA MET A 292 10.22 -10.29 -6.77
C MET A 292 10.33 -10.54 -8.27
N ILE A 293 10.31 -11.80 -8.69
CA ILE A 293 10.37 -12.18 -10.11
C ILE A 293 9.12 -11.67 -10.84
N ASN A 294 7.94 -11.87 -10.25
CA ASN A 294 6.67 -11.39 -10.83
C ASN A 294 6.67 -9.86 -10.97
N ARG A 295 7.23 -9.14 -9.99
CA ARG A 295 7.42 -7.69 -10.06
C ARG A 295 8.35 -7.28 -11.18
N ALA A 296 9.48 -7.96 -11.33
CA ALA A 296 10.44 -7.67 -12.40
C ALA A 296 9.83 -7.87 -13.80
N LYS A 297 8.97 -8.88 -13.98
CA LYS A 297 8.27 -9.14 -15.24
C LYS A 297 7.42 -7.96 -15.72
N THR A 298 6.88 -7.13 -14.80
CA THR A 298 6.05 -5.97 -15.19
C THR A 298 6.81 -4.96 -16.07
N LYS A 299 8.14 -4.95 -16.01
CA LYS A 299 8.97 -4.11 -16.88
C LYS A 299 8.86 -4.47 -18.37
N PHE A 300 8.48 -5.71 -18.67
CA PHE A 300 8.50 -6.27 -20.02
C PHE A 300 7.09 -6.61 -20.56
N THR A 301 6.05 -6.38 -19.77
CA THR A 301 4.65 -6.62 -20.16
C THR A 301 4.02 -5.44 -20.88
#